data_b5fac062f1a545bb2e773ba3c33866b1
#
_entry.id   b5fac062f1a545bb2e773ba3c33866b1
#
_cell.length_a   1.000
_cell.length_b   1.000
_cell.length_c   1.000
_cell.angle_alpha   90.00
_cell.angle_beta   90.00
_cell.angle_gamma   90.00
#
_symmetry.space_group_name_H-M   'P 1'
#
loop_
_entity.id
_entity.type
_entity.pdbx_description
1 polymer ?
#
loop_
_entity_poly.entity_id
_entity_poly.type
_entity_poly.pdbx_seq_one_letter_code
_entity_poly.pdbx_strand_id
1 'polypeptide(L)'
;MKKFIPFFLVFLGLSVLGYFIFVHAFAVPDNASQNSAPFAQARTGDLQIIVSGAGNLVLSESVILSFETSGILEEVLVGVGSTVEAGNLIARLDDTQTQLALEEAVVKISEFVNPATIAEAEVNVLLAEESLAAAEQNLASVIAGPPVAYYEWEVVSAQDNFQTALMIFNSSIKPSGKLQAEVEKTKNELEDAQEDLEWALNYEVPEEAIQRAEAEVDYAQSQLTAAHTLLAYLNGVSLDDIQDPTFSPEIIAIERAALALHTAEENLTYTEVISPIEGTVITLEALPGEAVKAGSPFATIISMESLEVQFYLDEGDLTWVSLGDPVALTFPAYEGQTFTGMITHISPVLVEVDRVPMVEVWASIIAPAEIQLMSGLSVDVEVTAVDIQSAILVPIQAVFEAQPGLSQVVVLDENGQPEFRTVQVGISDYANIVIESGLAAGEKVSTQPQAYQSND
;
A
#
# COMPACT_ATOMS: atom_id res chain seq x y z
N MET A 1 6.94 126.40 12.50
CA MET A 1 7.82 125.22 12.25
C MET A 1 8.40 124.66 13.54
N LYS A 2 7.62 124.08 14.47
CA LYS A 2 8.20 123.46 15.70
C LYS A 2 7.38 122.29 16.25
N LYS A 3 6.62 121.57 15.40
CA LYS A 3 5.77 120.42 15.89
C LYS A 3 5.99 119.06 15.14
N PHE A 4 7.05 118.95 14.29
CA PHE A 4 7.34 117.69 13.58
C PHE A 4 8.53 116.87 14.09
N ILE A 5 9.38 117.43 14.96
CA ILE A 5 10.58 116.77 15.46
C ILE A 5 10.29 115.55 16.39
N PRO A 6 9.27 115.54 17.27
CA PRO A 6 9.10 114.40 18.12
C PRO A 6 8.52 113.15 17.36
N PHE A 7 7.85 113.38 16.24
CA PHE A 7 7.25 112.25 15.45
C PHE A 7 8.33 111.54 14.65
N PHE A 8 9.37 112.24 14.21
CA PHE A 8 10.47 111.59 13.46
C PHE A 8 11.41 110.77 14.39
N LEU A 9 11.59 111.12 15.63
CA LEU A 9 12.37 110.37 16.62
C LEU A 9 11.64 109.11 17.08
N VAL A 10 10.32 109.16 17.18
CA VAL A 10 9.53 107.95 17.49
C VAL A 10 9.49 106.96 16.32
N PHE A 11 9.43 107.45 15.08
CA PHE A 11 9.49 106.63 13.91
C PHE A 11 10.88 106.00 13.69
N LEU A 12 11.96 106.72 13.98
CA LEU A 12 13.31 106.22 13.95
C LEU A 12 13.59 105.19 15.03
N GLY A 13 13.00 105.38 16.23
CA GLY A 13 13.09 104.44 17.36
C GLY A 13 12.36 103.13 17.06
N LEU A 14 11.17 103.26 16.43
CA LEU A 14 10.39 102.08 16.03
C LEU A 14 11.04 101.30 14.88
N SER A 15 11.68 102.01 13.92
CA SER A 15 12.40 101.35 12.82
C SER A 15 13.66 100.63 13.31
N VAL A 16 14.40 101.20 14.25
CA VAL A 16 15.60 100.55 14.88
C VAL A 16 15.13 99.33 15.73
N LEU A 17 14.02 99.48 16.46
CA LEU A 17 13.49 98.40 17.26
C LEU A 17 12.91 97.25 16.34
N GLY A 18 12.26 97.62 15.25
CA GLY A 18 11.81 96.67 14.22
C GLY A 18 12.99 95.96 13.53
N TYR A 19 14.10 96.69 13.25
CA TYR A 19 15.26 96.09 12.65
C TYR A 19 15.99 95.13 13.66
N PHE A 20 16.02 95.53 14.94
CA PHE A 20 16.59 94.64 15.97
C PHE A 20 15.73 93.41 16.23
N ILE A 21 14.42 93.53 16.23
CA ILE A 21 13.52 92.39 16.33
C ILE A 21 13.63 91.52 15.05
N PHE A 22 13.72 92.12 13.86
CA PHE A 22 13.86 91.38 12.61
C PHE A 22 15.18 90.59 12.58
N VAL A 23 16.35 91.24 12.97
CA VAL A 23 17.62 90.56 13.02
C VAL A 23 17.67 89.47 14.07
N HIS A 24 16.95 89.62 15.21
CA HIS A 24 16.92 88.61 16.23
C HIS A 24 15.87 87.52 15.97
N ALA A 25 14.74 87.84 15.30
CA ALA A 25 13.70 86.90 14.95
C ALA A 25 14.02 86.09 13.69
N PHE A 26 14.86 86.61 12.81
CA PHE A 26 15.33 85.93 11.59
C PHE A 26 16.85 85.62 11.62
N ALA A 27 17.52 85.75 12.72
CA ALA A 27 18.75 85.05 12.94
C ALA A 27 18.40 83.58 13.04
N VAL A 28 18.38 82.92 11.94
CA VAL A 28 18.38 81.47 11.87
C VAL A 28 19.55 81.03 12.73
N PRO A 29 19.39 80.31 13.82
CA PRO A 29 20.53 79.71 14.48
C PRO A 29 21.15 78.81 13.44
N ASP A 30 22.42 79.06 13.14
CA ASP A 30 23.28 78.13 12.42
C ASP A 30 23.45 76.90 13.32
N ASN A 31 22.34 76.16 13.50
CA ASN A 31 22.42 74.82 13.93
C ASN A 31 23.02 74.09 12.71
N ALA A 32 24.34 73.97 12.69
CA ALA A 32 25.01 72.88 12.10
C ALA A 32 24.32 71.60 12.72
N SER A 33 23.17 71.26 12.21
CA SER A 33 22.62 69.91 12.36
C SER A 33 23.72 69.01 11.84
N GLN A 34 24.53 68.49 12.78
CA GLN A 34 25.15 67.21 12.56
C GLN A 34 24.00 66.36 12.04
N ASN A 35 24.03 66.04 10.76
CA ASN A 35 23.21 65.05 10.13
C ASN A 35 23.61 63.69 10.76
N SER A 36 23.24 63.53 12.04
CA SER A 36 23.34 62.23 12.68
C SER A 36 22.26 61.39 12.00
N ALA A 37 22.72 60.63 11.01
CA ALA A 37 21.87 59.60 10.42
C ALA A 37 21.23 58.81 11.57
N PRO A 38 19.93 58.53 11.54
CA PRO A 38 19.27 57.80 12.60
C PRO A 38 19.94 56.46 12.80
N PHE A 39 20.25 56.13 14.04
CA PHE A 39 20.82 54.85 14.43
C PHE A 39 19.76 54.01 15.09
N ALA A 40 19.74 52.71 14.76
CA ALA A 40 19.00 51.69 15.47
C ALA A 40 19.98 50.83 16.27
N GLN A 41 19.50 50.24 17.35
CA GLN A 41 20.31 49.33 18.14
C GLN A 41 20.03 47.89 17.70
N ALA A 42 21.07 47.11 17.42
CA ALA A 42 20.98 45.69 17.22
C ALA A 42 20.42 45.05 18.50
N ARG A 43 19.28 44.40 18.40
CA ARG A 43 18.57 43.81 19.54
C ARG A 43 18.47 42.30 19.40
N THR A 44 18.52 41.60 20.50
CA THR A 44 18.10 40.20 20.54
C THR A 44 16.57 40.14 20.53
N GLY A 45 16.00 39.37 19.65
CA GLY A 45 14.55 39.22 19.54
C GLY A 45 14.19 37.99 18.68
N ASP A 46 12.94 37.70 18.64
CA ASP A 46 12.39 36.62 17.83
C ASP A 46 11.91 37.19 16.49
N LEU A 47 12.14 36.43 15.43
CA LEU A 47 11.65 36.76 14.09
C LEU A 47 10.78 35.61 13.62
N GLN A 48 9.54 35.94 13.33
CA GLN A 48 8.57 34.99 12.79
C GLN A 48 8.09 35.47 11.42
N ILE A 49 8.04 34.52 10.46
CA ILE A 49 7.35 34.73 9.20
C ILE A 49 6.02 33.98 9.28
N ILE A 50 4.95 34.75 9.23
CA ILE A 50 3.60 34.23 9.26
C ILE A 50 3.01 34.41 7.86
N VAL A 51 2.51 33.32 7.30
CA VAL A 51 1.78 33.30 6.05
C VAL A 51 0.30 33.11 6.36
N SER A 52 -0.56 33.94 5.77
CA SER A 52 -1.99 33.89 6.04
C SER A 52 -2.75 33.34 4.85
N GLY A 53 -3.73 32.49 5.11
CA GLY A 53 -4.64 31.95 4.13
C GLY A 53 -6.07 31.91 4.64
N ALA A 54 -7.01 31.74 3.73
CA ALA A 54 -8.41 31.54 4.08
C ALA A 54 -8.90 30.24 3.45
N GLY A 55 -9.79 29.57 4.13
CA GLY A 55 -10.29 28.28 3.70
C GLY A 55 -11.56 27.84 4.40
N ASN A 56 -11.82 26.57 4.32
CA ASN A 56 -12.98 25.95 4.95
C ASN A 56 -12.57 24.68 5.68
N LEU A 57 -13.33 24.38 6.72
CA LEU A 57 -13.26 23.08 7.37
C LEU A 57 -13.91 22.04 6.46
N VAL A 58 -13.18 21.03 6.08
CA VAL A 58 -13.63 19.92 5.23
C VAL A 58 -13.55 18.59 5.96
N LEU A 59 -14.28 17.62 5.45
CA LEU A 59 -14.17 16.25 5.93
C LEU A 59 -13.06 15.58 5.12
N SER A 60 -12.05 15.08 5.80
CA SER A 60 -10.93 14.38 5.17
C SER A 60 -11.36 13.01 4.65
N GLU A 61 -12.30 12.37 5.34
CA GLU A 61 -12.75 11.03 4.99
C GLU A 61 -14.28 10.94 4.98
N SER A 62 -14.82 10.75 3.79
CA SER A 62 -16.21 10.39 3.57
C SER A 62 -16.29 9.16 2.68
N VAL A 63 -17.06 8.16 3.10
CA VAL A 63 -17.24 6.94 2.34
C VAL A 63 -18.69 6.84 1.90
N ILE A 64 -18.88 6.68 0.59
CA ILE A 64 -20.18 6.39 0.00
C ILE A 64 -20.31 4.87 -0.07
N LEU A 65 -21.30 4.34 0.61
CA LEU A 65 -21.60 2.91 0.63
C LEU A 65 -22.64 2.59 -0.45
N SER A 66 -22.46 1.45 -1.08
CA SER A 66 -23.38 0.88 -2.06
C SER A 66 -23.45 -0.62 -1.89
N PHE A 67 -24.56 -1.24 -2.27
CA PHE A 67 -24.65 -2.67 -2.40
C PHE A 67 -23.90 -3.13 -3.66
N GLU A 68 -23.20 -4.27 -3.56
CA GLU A 68 -22.50 -4.85 -4.71
C GLU A 68 -23.44 -5.66 -5.61
N THR A 69 -24.62 -6.05 -5.07
CA THR A 69 -25.69 -6.73 -5.81
C THR A 69 -26.98 -5.94 -5.78
N SER A 70 -27.89 -6.23 -6.72
CA SER A 70 -29.22 -5.64 -6.74
C SER A 70 -30.22 -6.52 -5.99
N GLY A 71 -31.13 -5.91 -5.23
CA GLY A 71 -32.12 -6.66 -4.47
C GLY A 71 -33.20 -5.76 -3.87
N ILE A 72 -34.05 -6.34 -3.04
CA ILE A 72 -35.03 -5.61 -2.22
C ILE A 72 -34.38 -5.39 -0.85
N LEU A 73 -34.43 -4.16 -0.36
CA LEU A 73 -33.91 -3.80 0.96
C LEU A 73 -34.80 -4.42 2.04
N GLU A 74 -34.25 -5.34 2.81
CA GLU A 74 -34.98 -6.03 3.89
C GLU A 74 -35.01 -5.16 5.15
N GLU A 75 -33.85 -4.73 5.62
CA GLU A 75 -33.73 -3.93 6.83
C GLU A 75 -32.61 -2.88 6.75
N VAL A 76 -32.79 -1.82 7.49
CA VAL A 76 -31.78 -0.79 7.75
C VAL A 76 -31.63 -0.66 9.26
N LEU A 77 -30.43 -0.90 9.75
CA LEU A 77 -30.13 -1.01 11.18
C LEU A 77 -29.71 0.32 11.83
N VAL A 78 -29.46 1.33 10.99
CA VAL A 78 -28.96 2.65 11.42
C VAL A 78 -29.87 3.76 10.87
N GLY A 79 -29.82 4.92 11.50
CA GLY A 79 -30.53 6.13 11.04
C GLY A 79 -29.54 7.24 10.67
N VAL A 80 -30.03 8.24 9.95
CA VAL A 80 -29.26 9.48 9.73
C VAL A 80 -28.94 10.12 11.08
N GLY A 81 -27.66 10.43 11.31
CA GLY A 81 -27.14 10.93 12.59
C GLY A 81 -26.66 9.85 13.54
N SER A 82 -26.79 8.56 13.22
CA SER A 82 -26.26 7.45 14.04
C SER A 82 -24.75 7.36 13.88
N THR A 83 -24.04 7.12 14.98
CA THR A 83 -22.63 6.77 14.99
C THR A 83 -22.48 5.26 14.74
N VAL A 84 -21.52 4.88 13.92
CA VAL A 84 -21.19 3.50 13.56
C VAL A 84 -19.69 3.26 13.70
N GLU A 85 -19.33 2.05 14.06
CA GLU A 85 -17.93 1.60 14.09
C GLU A 85 -17.57 0.86 12.80
N ALA A 86 -16.28 0.76 12.49
CA ALA A 86 -15.82 -0.08 11.39
C ALA A 86 -16.26 -1.55 11.61
N GLY A 87 -16.84 -2.17 10.58
CA GLY A 87 -17.41 -3.52 10.62
C GLY A 87 -18.88 -3.59 11.04
N ASN A 88 -19.51 -2.48 11.43
CA ASN A 88 -20.93 -2.48 11.77
C ASN A 88 -21.80 -2.67 10.51
N LEU A 89 -22.78 -3.58 10.62
CA LEU A 89 -23.79 -3.78 9.58
C LEU A 89 -24.72 -2.57 9.54
N ILE A 90 -24.86 -1.98 8.37
CA ILE A 90 -25.70 -0.80 8.09
C ILE A 90 -27.06 -1.21 7.57
N ALA A 91 -27.08 -2.11 6.60
CA ALA A 91 -28.31 -2.57 5.96
C ALA A 91 -28.11 -3.94 5.31
N ARG A 92 -29.22 -4.64 5.05
CA ARG A 92 -29.24 -5.95 4.39
C ARG A 92 -30.37 -6.01 3.36
N LEU A 93 -30.07 -6.63 2.22
CA LEU A 93 -31.08 -7.01 1.22
C LEU A 93 -31.77 -8.32 1.64
N ASP A 94 -32.90 -8.63 1.03
CA ASP A 94 -33.51 -9.97 1.11
C ASP A 94 -32.52 -11.01 0.56
N ASP A 95 -31.95 -11.78 1.45
CA ASP A 95 -30.91 -12.76 1.19
C ASP A 95 -31.42 -14.20 1.06
N THR A 96 -32.76 -14.40 1.09
CA THR A 96 -33.39 -15.74 1.06
C THR A 96 -32.87 -16.61 -0.09
N GLN A 97 -32.70 -16.03 -1.30
CA GLN A 97 -32.22 -16.78 -2.45
C GLN A 97 -30.71 -17.07 -2.38
N THR A 98 -29.91 -16.15 -1.85
CA THR A 98 -28.47 -16.32 -1.69
C THR A 98 -28.16 -17.32 -0.57
N GLN A 99 -28.91 -17.31 0.53
CA GLN A 99 -28.81 -18.32 1.58
C GLN A 99 -29.16 -19.74 1.06
N LEU A 100 -30.22 -19.87 0.26
CA LEU A 100 -30.54 -21.15 -0.35
C LEU A 100 -29.46 -21.63 -1.32
N ALA A 101 -28.91 -20.74 -2.14
CA ALA A 101 -27.81 -21.07 -3.03
C ALA A 101 -26.54 -21.48 -2.27
N LEU A 102 -26.24 -20.82 -1.14
CA LEU A 102 -25.15 -21.22 -0.24
C LEU A 102 -25.40 -22.62 0.34
N GLU A 103 -26.61 -22.91 0.85
CA GLU A 103 -26.95 -24.22 1.38
C GLU A 103 -26.82 -25.32 0.31
N GLU A 104 -27.30 -25.08 -0.92
CA GLU A 104 -27.12 -25.97 -2.05
C GLU A 104 -25.64 -26.23 -2.38
N ALA A 105 -24.81 -25.20 -2.36
CA ALA A 105 -23.38 -25.32 -2.60
C ALA A 105 -22.65 -26.09 -1.48
N VAL A 106 -23.03 -25.86 -0.21
CA VAL A 106 -22.51 -26.61 0.94
C VAL A 106 -22.89 -28.10 0.84
N VAL A 107 -24.14 -28.41 0.50
CA VAL A 107 -24.57 -29.79 0.28
C VAL A 107 -23.75 -30.41 -0.86
N LYS A 108 -23.56 -29.68 -1.96
CA LYS A 108 -22.84 -30.17 -3.13
C LYS A 108 -21.37 -30.50 -2.83
N ILE A 109 -20.64 -29.64 -2.13
CA ILE A 109 -19.27 -29.95 -1.75
C ILE A 109 -19.18 -31.12 -0.77
N SER A 110 -20.16 -31.26 0.13
CA SER A 110 -20.23 -32.37 1.08
C SER A 110 -20.47 -33.74 0.45
N GLU A 111 -21.05 -33.78 -0.76
CA GLU A 111 -21.17 -35.01 -1.55
C GLU A 111 -19.79 -35.56 -1.94
N PHE A 112 -18.87 -34.69 -2.22
CA PHE A 112 -17.52 -35.04 -2.68
C PHE A 112 -16.50 -35.18 -1.54
N VAL A 113 -16.62 -34.36 -0.51
CA VAL A 113 -15.66 -34.32 0.60
C VAL A 113 -16.33 -34.76 1.89
N ASN A 114 -16.27 -36.05 2.16
CA ASN A 114 -16.82 -36.65 3.36
C ASN A 114 -16.00 -37.89 3.76
N PRO A 115 -16.19 -38.46 4.97
CA PRO A 115 -15.42 -39.61 5.44
C PRO A 115 -15.53 -40.86 4.56
N ALA A 116 -16.68 -41.03 3.86
CA ALA A 116 -16.87 -42.19 3.00
C ALA A 116 -16.04 -42.07 1.70
N THR A 117 -16.02 -40.90 1.10
CA THR A 117 -15.22 -40.65 -0.10
C THR A 117 -13.71 -40.72 0.19
N ILE A 118 -13.27 -40.28 1.37
CA ILE A 118 -11.87 -40.43 1.81
C ILE A 118 -11.55 -41.93 1.96
N ALA A 119 -12.40 -42.71 2.62
CA ALA A 119 -12.19 -44.14 2.77
C ALA A 119 -12.18 -44.89 1.41
N GLU A 120 -13.03 -44.46 0.46
CA GLU A 120 -13.02 -44.99 -0.90
C GLU A 120 -11.73 -44.67 -1.63
N ALA A 121 -11.20 -43.42 -1.50
CA ALA A 121 -9.93 -43.03 -2.05
C ALA A 121 -8.76 -43.83 -1.47
N GLU A 122 -8.77 -44.12 -0.16
CA GLU A 122 -7.78 -45.00 0.49
C GLU A 122 -7.79 -46.40 -0.13
N VAL A 123 -8.98 -46.98 -0.36
CA VAL A 123 -9.13 -48.29 -1.01
C VAL A 123 -8.62 -48.22 -2.44
N ASN A 124 -8.90 -47.16 -3.18
CA ASN A 124 -8.44 -47.00 -4.55
C ASN A 124 -6.90 -46.89 -4.65
N VAL A 125 -6.23 -46.30 -3.68
CA VAL A 125 -4.78 -46.33 -3.59
C VAL A 125 -4.26 -47.75 -3.45
N LEU A 126 -4.81 -48.54 -2.51
CA LEU A 126 -4.40 -49.94 -2.33
C LEU A 126 -4.61 -50.78 -3.59
N LEU A 127 -5.74 -50.62 -4.29
CA LEU A 127 -6.01 -51.30 -5.54
C LEU A 127 -5.05 -50.91 -6.68
N ALA A 128 -4.67 -49.64 -6.70
CA ALA A 128 -3.67 -49.14 -7.67
C ALA A 128 -2.26 -49.67 -7.38
N GLU A 129 -1.89 -49.80 -6.11
CA GLU A 129 -0.62 -50.44 -5.67
C GLU A 129 -0.57 -51.92 -6.07
N GLU A 130 -1.66 -52.64 -5.84
CA GLU A 130 -1.79 -54.06 -6.27
C GLU A 130 -1.72 -54.19 -7.80
N SER A 131 -2.36 -53.30 -8.54
CA SER A 131 -2.31 -53.27 -10.01
C SER A 131 -0.89 -53.00 -10.54
N LEU A 132 -0.18 -52.05 -9.93
CA LEU A 132 1.21 -51.78 -10.29
C LEU A 132 2.13 -52.97 -10.02
N ALA A 133 2.00 -53.59 -8.84
CA ALA A 133 2.77 -54.80 -8.51
C ALA A 133 2.51 -55.94 -9.48
N ALA A 134 1.27 -56.14 -9.89
CA ALA A 134 0.90 -57.15 -10.91
C ALA A 134 1.48 -56.84 -12.29
N ALA A 135 1.47 -55.58 -12.71
CA ALA A 135 2.06 -55.14 -13.97
C ALA A 135 3.58 -55.32 -13.96
N GLU A 136 4.26 -54.95 -12.89
CA GLU A 136 5.70 -55.16 -12.72
C GLU A 136 6.08 -56.64 -12.74
N GLN A 137 5.27 -57.50 -12.07
CA GLN A 137 5.46 -58.93 -12.11
C GLN A 137 5.26 -59.52 -13.53
N ASN A 138 4.25 -59.01 -14.26
CA ASN A 138 4.04 -59.39 -15.67
C ASN A 138 5.22 -59.00 -16.53
N LEU A 139 5.74 -57.77 -16.42
CA LEU A 139 6.92 -57.29 -17.14
C LEU A 139 8.13 -58.19 -16.81
N ALA A 140 8.39 -58.47 -15.55
CA ALA A 140 9.44 -59.35 -15.14
C ALA A 140 9.34 -60.74 -15.74
N SER A 141 8.11 -61.31 -15.78
CA SER A 141 7.85 -62.62 -16.40
C SER A 141 8.03 -62.62 -17.91
N VAL A 142 7.64 -61.53 -18.60
CA VAL A 142 7.84 -61.35 -20.04
C VAL A 142 9.34 -61.28 -20.36
N ILE A 143 10.11 -60.48 -19.62
CA ILE A 143 11.54 -60.33 -19.81
C ILE A 143 12.28 -61.65 -19.55
N ALA A 144 11.86 -62.40 -18.53
CA ALA A 144 12.49 -63.68 -18.15
C ALA A 144 12.30 -64.73 -19.25
N GLY A 145 11.26 -64.63 -20.08
CA GLY A 145 10.94 -65.60 -21.12
C GLY A 145 10.51 -66.96 -20.56
N PRO A 146 10.59 -68.04 -21.37
CA PRO A 146 10.17 -69.37 -20.97
C PRO A 146 11.02 -69.92 -19.80
N PRO A 147 10.46 -70.65 -18.84
CA PRO A 147 11.19 -71.14 -17.67
C PRO A 147 12.17 -72.29 -18.07
N VAL A 148 13.39 -71.95 -18.43
CA VAL A 148 14.41 -72.89 -18.90
C VAL A 148 14.59 -74.06 -17.91
N ALA A 149 14.57 -73.84 -16.61
CA ALA A 149 14.70 -74.87 -15.58
C ALA A 149 13.62 -75.97 -15.67
N TYR A 150 12.38 -75.61 -16.15
CA TYR A 150 11.33 -76.57 -16.39
C TYR A 150 11.72 -77.52 -17.57
N TYR A 151 12.18 -77.00 -18.66
CA TYR A 151 12.58 -77.76 -19.83
C TYR A 151 13.84 -78.62 -19.57
N GLU A 152 14.78 -78.11 -18.78
CA GLU A 152 15.94 -78.92 -18.28
C GLU A 152 15.46 -80.13 -17.45
N TRP A 153 14.47 -79.95 -16.58
CA TRP A 153 13.89 -81.03 -15.80
C TRP A 153 13.15 -82.03 -16.69
N GLU A 154 12.41 -81.57 -17.71
CA GLU A 154 11.76 -82.48 -18.68
C GLU A 154 12.76 -83.34 -19.42
N VAL A 155 13.87 -82.78 -19.92
CA VAL A 155 14.96 -83.50 -20.56
C VAL A 155 15.54 -84.58 -19.60
N VAL A 156 15.83 -84.21 -18.35
CA VAL A 156 16.35 -85.19 -17.38
C VAL A 156 15.33 -86.31 -17.11
N SER A 157 14.04 -85.96 -16.95
CA SER A 157 12.98 -86.92 -16.74
C SER A 157 12.76 -87.88 -17.96
N ALA A 158 12.77 -87.33 -19.16
CA ALA A 158 12.65 -88.10 -20.40
C ALA A 158 13.88 -89.01 -20.61
N GLN A 159 15.06 -88.51 -20.27
CA GLN A 159 16.31 -89.30 -20.32
C GLN A 159 16.29 -90.49 -19.39
N ASP A 160 15.82 -90.27 -18.15
CA ASP A 160 15.67 -91.40 -17.16
C ASP A 160 14.68 -92.44 -17.63
N ASN A 161 13.54 -92.00 -18.22
CA ASN A 161 12.54 -92.91 -18.79
C ASN A 161 13.14 -93.71 -19.95
N PHE A 162 13.84 -93.10 -20.87
CA PHE A 162 14.51 -93.76 -22.00
C PHE A 162 15.58 -94.73 -21.50
N GLN A 163 16.42 -94.34 -20.58
CA GLN A 163 17.42 -95.23 -19.98
C GLN A 163 16.76 -96.45 -19.32
N THR A 164 15.68 -96.26 -18.62
CA THR A 164 14.90 -97.33 -18.00
C THR A 164 14.29 -98.30 -19.04
N ALA A 165 13.69 -97.75 -20.08
CA ALA A 165 13.15 -98.56 -21.19
C ALA A 165 14.24 -99.37 -21.88
N LEU A 166 15.41 -98.77 -22.15
CA LEU A 166 16.61 -99.42 -22.72
C LEU A 166 17.11 -100.55 -21.80
N MET A 167 17.17 -100.30 -20.51
CA MET A 167 17.67 -101.31 -19.54
C MET A 167 16.71 -102.51 -19.50
N ILE A 168 15.40 -102.31 -19.50
CA ILE A 168 14.40 -103.40 -19.57
C ILE A 168 14.48 -104.16 -20.87
N PHE A 169 14.62 -103.42 -21.99
CA PHE A 169 14.78 -104.00 -23.31
C PHE A 169 16.03 -104.91 -23.38
N ASN A 170 17.18 -104.39 -22.94
CA ASN A 170 18.49 -105.09 -23.02
C ASN A 170 18.58 -106.27 -22.05
N SER A 171 17.83 -106.27 -20.93
CA SER A 171 17.75 -107.32 -19.97
C SER A 171 16.84 -108.47 -20.41
N SER A 172 16.04 -108.32 -21.47
CA SER A 172 15.04 -109.30 -21.98
C SER A 172 15.75 -110.28 -22.93
N ILE A 173 15.70 -111.59 -22.69
CA ILE A 173 16.33 -112.66 -23.51
C ILE A 173 15.69 -112.76 -24.93
N LYS A 174 14.43 -112.36 -25.08
CA LYS A 174 13.65 -112.14 -26.33
C LYS A 174 12.82 -110.85 -26.19
N PRO A 175 13.30 -109.70 -26.63
CA PRO A 175 12.54 -108.46 -26.58
C PRO A 175 11.27 -108.62 -27.43
N SER A 176 10.13 -108.20 -26.82
CA SER A 176 8.83 -108.25 -27.58
C SER A 176 8.70 -106.97 -28.39
N GLY A 177 7.90 -106.98 -29.48
CA GLY A 177 7.63 -105.76 -30.24
C GLY A 177 7.02 -104.62 -29.45
N LYS A 178 6.43 -104.93 -28.25
CA LYS A 178 5.96 -103.92 -27.34
C LYS A 178 7.09 -103.21 -26.60
N LEU A 179 8.17 -103.93 -26.21
CA LEU A 179 9.32 -103.33 -25.57
C LEU A 179 10.11 -102.44 -26.54
N GLN A 180 10.20 -102.86 -27.83
CA GLN A 180 10.85 -102.07 -28.85
C GLN A 180 10.08 -100.77 -29.12
N ALA A 181 8.71 -100.87 -29.18
CA ALA A 181 7.88 -99.67 -29.36
C ALA A 181 7.96 -98.72 -28.14
N GLU A 182 8.16 -99.26 -26.90
CA GLU A 182 8.35 -98.42 -25.71
C GLU A 182 9.68 -97.73 -25.71
N VAL A 183 10.78 -98.36 -26.14
CA VAL A 183 12.09 -97.70 -26.32
C VAL A 183 12.01 -96.63 -27.38
N GLU A 184 11.33 -96.89 -28.50
CA GLU A 184 11.19 -95.89 -29.55
C GLU A 184 10.31 -94.73 -29.12
N LYS A 185 9.24 -94.97 -28.38
CA LYS A 185 8.36 -93.93 -27.78
C LYS A 185 9.15 -93.03 -26.83
N THR A 186 9.88 -93.64 -25.82
CA THR A 186 10.66 -92.88 -24.88
C THR A 186 11.85 -92.15 -25.49
N LYS A 187 12.41 -92.68 -26.60
CA LYS A 187 13.43 -91.97 -27.38
C LYS A 187 12.86 -90.71 -28.01
N ASN A 188 11.68 -90.80 -28.64
CA ASN A 188 11.04 -89.64 -29.27
C ASN A 188 10.65 -88.61 -28.20
N GLU A 189 10.15 -89.04 -27.03
CA GLU A 189 9.84 -88.16 -25.89
C GLU A 189 11.13 -87.41 -25.40
N LEU A 190 12.30 -88.04 -25.45
CA LEU A 190 13.59 -87.37 -25.12
C LEU A 190 14.00 -86.38 -26.21
N GLU A 191 13.87 -86.77 -27.51
CA GLU A 191 14.17 -85.89 -28.66
C GLU A 191 13.26 -84.65 -28.60
N ASP A 192 11.94 -84.82 -28.38
CA ASP A 192 10.98 -83.73 -28.24
C ASP A 192 11.35 -82.80 -27.08
N ALA A 193 11.65 -83.35 -25.91
CA ALA A 193 12.04 -82.57 -24.73
C ALA A 193 13.39 -81.79 -24.98
N GLN A 194 14.34 -82.34 -25.75
CA GLN A 194 15.58 -81.64 -26.12
C GLN A 194 15.32 -80.51 -27.12
N GLU A 195 14.42 -80.73 -28.09
CA GLU A 195 14.00 -79.67 -29.02
C GLU A 195 13.31 -78.51 -28.27
N ASP A 196 12.44 -78.82 -27.29
CA ASP A 196 11.72 -77.84 -26.46
C ASP A 196 12.73 -77.04 -25.59
N LEU A 197 13.73 -77.70 -25.04
CA LEU A 197 14.81 -76.98 -24.29
C LEU A 197 15.62 -76.09 -25.22
N GLU A 198 16.05 -76.57 -26.40
CA GLU A 198 16.77 -75.76 -27.36
C GLU A 198 15.94 -74.55 -27.80
N TRP A 199 14.62 -74.70 -28.02
CA TRP A 199 13.74 -73.59 -28.28
C TRP A 199 13.73 -72.60 -27.10
N ALA A 200 13.60 -73.08 -25.86
CA ALA A 200 13.55 -72.22 -24.65
C ALA A 200 14.84 -71.46 -24.45
N LEU A 201 16.03 -72.07 -24.72
CA LEU A 201 17.35 -71.46 -24.61
C LEU A 201 17.61 -70.40 -25.68
N ASN A 202 17.01 -70.52 -26.87
CA ASN A 202 17.16 -69.62 -27.98
C ASN A 202 15.97 -68.65 -28.13
N TYR A 203 15.06 -68.66 -27.18
CA TYR A 203 13.89 -67.80 -27.23
C TYR A 203 14.28 -66.35 -27.05
N GLU A 204 14.08 -65.54 -28.08
CA GLU A 204 14.19 -64.10 -28.00
C GLU A 204 12.81 -63.51 -27.70
N VAL A 205 12.70 -62.78 -26.57
CA VAL A 205 11.46 -62.10 -26.18
C VAL A 205 11.12 -61.06 -27.26
N PRO A 206 9.93 -61.09 -27.87
CA PRO A 206 9.56 -60.09 -28.87
C PRO A 206 9.55 -58.70 -28.25
N GLU A 207 10.21 -57.74 -28.90
CA GLU A 207 10.29 -56.36 -28.42
C GLU A 207 8.90 -55.74 -28.20
N GLU A 208 7.92 -56.09 -29.03
CA GLU A 208 6.50 -55.67 -28.88
C GLU A 208 5.86 -56.20 -27.61
N ALA A 209 6.28 -57.36 -27.10
CA ALA A 209 5.75 -57.91 -25.85
C ALA A 209 6.31 -57.15 -24.66
N ILE A 210 7.58 -56.80 -24.69
CA ILE A 210 8.23 -55.97 -23.68
C ILE A 210 7.59 -54.58 -23.65
N GLN A 211 7.49 -53.89 -24.81
CA GLN A 211 6.86 -52.58 -24.91
C GLN A 211 5.42 -52.56 -24.40
N ARG A 212 4.66 -53.63 -24.66
CA ARG A 212 3.30 -53.73 -24.13
C ARG A 212 3.27 -53.86 -22.61
N ALA A 213 4.12 -54.71 -22.04
CA ALA A 213 4.22 -54.88 -20.59
C ALA A 213 4.75 -53.61 -19.89
N GLU A 214 5.73 -52.89 -20.51
CA GLU A 214 6.16 -51.59 -20.03
C GLU A 214 5.00 -50.55 -20.05
N ALA A 215 4.23 -50.50 -21.12
CA ALA A 215 3.04 -49.62 -21.19
C ALA A 215 1.99 -49.93 -20.12
N GLU A 216 1.84 -51.22 -19.75
CA GLU A 216 0.96 -51.64 -18.64
C GLU A 216 1.49 -51.11 -17.30
N VAL A 217 2.80 -51.17 -17.07
CA VAL A 217 3.43 -50.60 -15.84
C VAL A 217 3.24 -49.09 -15.80
N ASP A 218 3.54 -48.38 -16.89
CA ASP A 218 3.36 -46.90 -17.00
C ASP A 218 1.92 -46.51 -16.75
N TYR A 219 0.97 -47.23 -17.27
CA TYR A 219 -0.44 -47.01 -17.04
C TYR A 219 -0.81 -47.21 -15.55
N ALA A 220 -0.38 -48.35 -14.94
CA ALA A 220 -0.63 -48.61 -13.52
C ALA A 220 0.01 -47.56 -12.60
N GLN A 221 1.24 -47.11 -12.93
CA GLN A 221 1.92 -46.03 -12.23
C GLN A 221 1.13 -44.72 -12.30
N SER A 222 0.57 -44.38 -13.47
CA SER A 222 -0.25 -43.20 -13.65
C SER A 222 -1.56 -43.29 -12.81
N GLN A 223 -2.17 -44.47 -12.75
CA GLN A 223 -3.35 -44.68 -11.90
C GLN A 223 -3.03 -44.53 -10.41
N LEU A 224 -1.90 -45.04 -9.95
CA LEU A 224 -1.45 -44.90 -8.57
C LEU A 224 -1.18 -43.42 -8.23
N THR A 225 -0.53 -42.69 -9.12
CA THR A 225 -0.26 -41.25 -8.95
C THR A 225 -1.59 -40.48 -8.86
N ALA A 226 -2.55 -40.78 -9.70
CA ALA A 226 -3.88 -40.15 -9.65
C ALA A 226 -4.63 -40.44 -8.34
N ALA A 227 -4.57 -41.72 -7.89
CA ALA A 227 -5.20 -42.11 -6.61
C ALA A 227 -4.57 -41.42 -5.40
N HIS A 228 -3.25 -41.33 -5.36
CA HIS A 228 -2.53 -40.57 -4.31
C HIS A 228 -2.85 -39.08 -4.36
N THR A 229 -2.89 -38.47 -5.53
CA THR A 229 -3.26 -37.04 -5.70
C THR A 229 -4.66 -36.77 -5.14
N LEU A 230 -5.64 -37.62 -5.50
CA LEU A 230 -7.02 -37.47 -4.99
C LEU A 230 -7.09 -37.64 -3.47
N LEU A 231 -6.43 -38.65 -2.92
CA LEU A 231 -6.42 -38.90 -1.46
C LEU A 231 -5.77 -37.73 -0.71
N ALA A 232 -4.62 -37.22 -1.19
CA ALA A 232 -3.95 -36.09 -0.59
C ALA A 232 -4.83 -34.84 -0.62
N TYR A 233 -5.48 -34.58 -1.75
CA TYR A 233 -6.40 -33.45 -1.92
C TYR A 233 -7.61 -33.53 -0.97
N LEU A 234 -8.25 -34.71 -0.87
CA LEU A 234 -9.35 -34.95 0.07
C LEU A 234 -8.95 -34.80 1.54
N ASN A 235 -7.67 -35.03 1.87
CA ASN A 235 -7.10 -34.78 3.18
C ASN A 235 -6.65 -33.33 3.40
N GLY A 236 -6.95 -32.41 2.47
CA GLY A 236 -6.70 -30.98 2.59
C GLY A 236 -5.31 -30.51 2.16
N VAL A 237 -4.57 -31.34 1.43
CA VAL A 237 -3.29 -30.90 0.81
C VAL A 237 -3.63 -30.12 -0.45
N SER A 238 -3.07 -28.90 -0.58
CA SER A 238 -3.23 -28.09 -1.80
C SER A 238 -2.62 -28.79 -3.01
N LEU A 239 -3.25 -28.65 -4.17
CA LEU A 239 -2.71 -29.20 -5.44
C LEU A 239 -1.33 -28.61 -5.78
N ASP A 240 -1.08 -27.36 -5.38
CA ASP A 240 0.21 -26.69 -5.57
C ASP A 240 1.34 -27.30 -4.73
N ASP A 241 1.00 -27.98 -3.62
CA ASP A 241 1.95 -28.64 -2.72
C ASP A 241 2.22 -30.11 -3.12
N ILE A 242 1.45 -30.66 -4.09
CA ILE A 242 1.60 -32.02 -4.58
C ILE A 242 2.61 -32.01 -5.74
N GLN A 243 3.64 -32.83 -5.63
CA GLN A 243 4.63 -32.99 -6.70
C GLN A 243 4.00 -33.78 -7.87
N ASP A 244 3.99 -33.16 -9.07
CA ASP A 244 3.42 -33.72 -10.30
C ASP A 244 1.96 -34.20 -10.15
N PRO A 245 0.99 -33.32 -9.80
CA PRO A 245 -0.39 -33.73 -9.56
C PRO A 245 -1.06 -34.23 -10.83
N THR A 246 -1.70 -35.39 -10.74
CA THR A 246 -2.53 -35.92 -11.82
C THR A 246 -3.98 -35.54 -11.58
N PHE A 247 -4.54 -34.66 -12.41
CA PHE A 247 -5.93 -34.20 -12.31
C PHE A 247 -6.90 -35.29 -12.76
N SER A 248 -7.56 -35.91 -11.82
CA SER A 248 -8.68 -36.79 -12.09
C SER A 248 -9.98 -36.01 -12.31
N PRO A 249 -11.00 -36.61 -12.99
CA PRO A 249 -12.32 -35.99 -13.12
C PRO A 249 -12.96 -35.63 -11.76
N GLU A 250 -12.69 -36.41 -10.72
CA GLU A 250 -13.17 -36.22 -9.37
C GLU A 250 -12.58 -34.93 -8.78
N ILE A 251 -11.27 -34.71 -8.89
CA ILE A 251 -10.62 -33.46 -8.43
C ILE A 251 -11.24 -32.26 -9.14
N ILE A 252 -11.45 -32.33 -10.46
CA ILE A 252 -12.08 -31.23 -11.21
C ILE A 252 -13.52 -30.99 -10.74
N ALA A 253 -14.26 -32.05 -10.37
CA ALA A 253 -15.62 -31.90 -9.84
C ALA A 253 -15.61 -31.22 -8.45
N ILE A 254 -14.68 -31.60 -7.59
CA ILE A 254 -14.50 -30.99 -6.26
C ILE A 254 -14.13 -29.51 -6.39
N GLU A 255 -13.17 -29.17 -7.24
CA GLU A 255 -12.76 -27.78 -7.50
C GLU A 255 -13.93 -26.91 -8.00
N ARG A 256 -14.76 -27.45 -8.90
CA ARG A 256 -15.96 -26.75 -9.36
C ARG A 256 -17.00 -26.57 -8.25
N ALA A 257 -17.16 -27.55 -7.37
CA ALA A 257 -18.07 -27.44 -6.23
C ALA A 257 -17.52 -26.42 -5.20
N ALA A 258 -16.21 -26.40 -4.96
CA ALA A 258 -15.56 -25.44 -4.09
C ALA A 258 -15.67 -24.00 -4.63
N LEU A 259 -15.49 -23.82 -5.94
CA LEU A 259 -15.69 -22.50 -6.58
C LEU A 259 -17.16 -22.05 -6.49
N ALA A 260 -18.11 -22.98 -6.67
CA ALA A 260 -19.53 -22.64 -6.53
C ALA A 260 -19.88 -22.25 -5.08
N LEU A 261 -19.29 -22.92 -4.09
CA LEU A 261 -19.43 -22.56 -2.68
C LEU A 261 -18.89 -21.17 -2.41
N HIS A 262 -17.66 -20.90 -2.82
CA HIS A 262 -17.04 -19.57 -2.65
C HIS A 262 -17.88 -18.47 -3.30
N THR A 263 -18.35 -18.69 -4.53
CA THR A 263 -19.23 -17.72 -5.21
C THR A 263 -20.55 -17.50 -4.46
N ALA A 264 -21.11 -18.54 -3.85
CA ALA A 264 -22.34 -18.40 -3.07
C ALA A 264 -22.09 -17.63 -1.76
N GLU A 265 -20.94 -17.83 -1.10
CA GLU A 265 -20.50 -17.06 0.08
C GLU A 265 -20.30 -15.58 -0.26
N GLU A 266 -19.61 -15.27 -1.36
CA GLU A 266 -19.43 -13.89 -1.82
C GLU A 266 -20.78 -13.22 -2.14
N ASN A 267 -21.67 -13.92 -2.86
CA ASN A 267 -22.99 -13.40 -3.18
C ASN A 267 -23.82 -13.10 -1.93
N LEU A 268 -23.68 -13.89 -0.89
CA LEU A 268 -24.34 -13.63 0.39
C LEU A 268 -23.74 -12.39 1.05
N THR A 269 -22.42 -12.25 1.06
CA THR A 269 -21.73 -11.05 1.60
C THR A 269 -22.16 -9.78 0.85
N TYR A 270 -22.36 -9.86 -0.47
CA TYR A 270 -22.81 -8.72 -1.29
C TYR A 270 -24.25 -8.26 -1.00
N THR A 271 -25.03 -9.06 -0.25
CA THR A 271 -26.35 -8.63 0.24
C THR A 271 -26.27 -7.72 1.45
N GLU A 272 -25.11 -7.58 2.07
CA GLU A 272 -24.89 -6.79 3.27
C GLU A 272 -24.04 -5.55 2.95
N VAL A 273 -24.37 -4.43 3.58
CA VAL A 273 -23.54 -3.23 3.59
C VAL A 273 -23.03 -3.00 4.99
N ILE A 274 -21.70 -3.03 5.12
CA ILE A 274 -20.99 -2.80 6.38
C ILE A 274 -20.21 -1.48 6.30
N SER A 275 -20.02 -0.81 7.44
CA SER A 275 -19.18 0.38 7.50
C SER A 275 -17.70 0.00 7.46
N PRO A 276 -16.89 0.54 6.52
CA PRO A 276 -15.45 0.34 6.50
C PRO A 276 -14.70 1.22 7.50
N ILE A 277 -15.34 2.28 8.03
CA ILE A 277 -14.76 3.27 8.93
C ILE A 277 -15.66 3.52 10.15
N GLU A 278 -15.07 4.06 11.21
CA GLU A 278 -15.82 4.68 12.27
C GLU A 278 -16.30 6.07 11.85
N GLY A 279 -17.59 6.37 12.10
CA GLY A 279 -18.14 7.66 11.68
C GLY A 279 -19.62 7.83 11.95
N THR A 280 -20.17 8.90 11.37
CA THR A 280 -21.59 9.23 11.47
C THR A 280 -22.26 9.10 10.09
N VAL A 281 -23.42 8.44 10.06
CA VAL A 281 -24.26 8.32 8.86
C VAL A 281 -24.92 9.67 8.55
N ILE A 282 -24.65 10.24 7.39
CA ILE A 282 -25.21 11.54 6.98
C ILE A 282 -26.33 11.43 5.96
N THR A 283 -26.33 10.38 5.15
CA THR A 283 -27.42 10.11 4.18
C THR A 283 -27.81 8.65 4.18
N LEU A 284 -29.09 8.39 3.88
CA LEU A 284 -29.65 7.07 3.57
C LEU A 284 -30.63 7.28 2.41
N GLU A 285 -30.38 6.59 1.28
CA GLU A 285 -31.07 6.87 0.00
C GLU A 285 -32.25 5.90 -0.27
N ALA A 286 -32.44 4.87 0.57
CA ALA A 286 -33.52 3.91 0.39
C ALA A 286 -34.13 3.46 1.72
N LEU A 287 -35.39 3.03 1.66
CA LEU A 287 -36.15 2.53 2.80
C LEU A 287 -36.40 1.02 2.66
N PRO A 288 -36.61 0.31 3.79
CA PRO A 288 -37.00 -1.10 3.76
C PRO A 288 -38.19 -1.36 2.85
N GLY A 289 -38.09 -2.38 2.00
CA GLY A 289 -39.06 -2.73 0.97
C GLY A 289 -38.82 -2.12 -0.41
N GLU A 290 -37.87 -1.19 -0.55
CA GLU A 290 -37.49 -0.60 -1.84
C GLU A 290 -36.45 -1.45 -2.57
N ALA A 291 -36.47 -1.37 -3.92
CA ALA A 291 -35.50 -2.03 -4.76
C ALA A 291 -34.26 -1.18 -4.92
N VAL A 292 -33.10 -1.77 -4.59
CA VAL A 292 -31.79 -1.14 -4.72
C VAL A 292 -31.02 -1.76 -5.89
N LYS A 293 -30.22 -0.95 -6.58
CA LYS A 293 -29.37 -1.42 -7.69
C LYS A 293 -27.92 -1.51 -7.24
N ALA A 294 -27.22 -2.51 -7.74
CA ALA A 294 -25.77 -2.63 -7.54
C ALA A 294 -25.02 -1.34 -7.94
N GLY A 295 -24.08 -0.91 -7.10
CA GLY A 295 -23.25 0.26 -7.30
C GLY A 295 -23.95 1.61 -7.15
N SER A 296 -25.26 1.63 -6.84
CA SER A 296 -25.95 2.90 -6.54
C SER A 296 -25.64 3.36 -5.12
N PRO A 297 -25.37 4.66 -4.90
CA PRO A 297 -25.20 5.21 -3.55
C PRO A 297 -26.38 4.81 -2.66
N PHE A 298 -26.08 4.28 -1.47
CA PHE A 298 -27.08 3.90 -0.48
C PHE A 298 -26.97 4.70 0.80
N ALA A 299 -25.75 4.82 1.32
CA ALA A 299 -25.47 5.59 2.53
C ALA A 299 -24.16 6.34 2.39
N THR A 300 -24.03 7.46 3.08
CA THR A 300 -22.74 8.17 3.22
C THR A 300 -22.39 8.23 4.69
N ILE A 301 -21.16 7.79 5.00
CA ILE A 301 -20.57 7.86 6.34
C ILE A 301 -19.42 8.84 6.30
N ILE A 302 -19.31 9.67 7.34
CA ILE A 302 -18.20 10.59 7.54
C ILE A 302 -17.49 10.27 8.84
N SER A 303 -16.17 10.26 8.81
CA SER A 303 -15.37 10.20 10.01
C SER A 303 -15.30 11.58 10.65
N MET A 304 -15.75 11.70 11.90
CA MET A 304 -15.69 12.96 12.65
C MET A 304 -14.27 13.23 13.20
N GLU A 305 -13.41 12.22 13.25
CA GLU A 305 -12.01 12.36 13.66
C GLU A 305 -11.12 12.92 12.55
N SER A 306 -11.60 12.90 11.31
CA SER A 306 -10.87 13.31 10.11
C SER A 306 -11.29 14.69 9.59
N LEU A 307 -11.55 15.65 10.47
CA LEU A 307 -11.74 17.03 10.07
C LEU A 307 -10.37 17.63 9.69
N GLU A 308 -10.29 18.19 8.51
CA GLU A 308 -9.13 18.93 8.03
C GLU A 308 -9.55 20.32 7.57
N VAL A 309 -8.61 21.24 7.66
CA VAL A 309 -8.77 22.58 7.11
C VAL A 309 -8.15 22.62 5.73
N GLN A 310 -8.97 22.82 4.72
CA GLN A 310 -8.54 23.09 3.36
C GLN A 310 -8.48 24.61 3.17
N PHE A 311 -7.32 25.15 2.84
CA PHE A 311 -7.11 26.58 2.67
C PHE A 311 -6.19 26.88 1.50
N TYR A 312 -6.14 28.15 1.11
CA TYR A 312 -5.44 28.59 -0.08
C TYR A 312 -4.37 29.61 0.30
N LEU A 313 -3.18 29.47 -0.26
CA LEU A 313 -2.05 30.37 -0.11
C LEU A 313 -1.65 30.98 -1.45
N ASP A 314 -1.09 32.17 -1.42
CA ASP A 314 -0.50 32.78 -2.61
C ASP A 314 0.71 31.97 -3.09
N GLU A 315 0.95 31.91 -4.39
CA GLU A 315 2.09 31.22 -5.00
C GLU A 315 3.42 31.71 -4.43
N GLY A 316 3.54 33.02 -4.12
CA GLY A 316 4.74 33.62 -3.55
C GLY A 316 5.10 33.11 -2.15
N ASP A 317 4.12 32.63 -1.40
CA ASP A 317 4.29 32.16 -0.03
C ASP A 317 4.75 30.71 0.06
N LEU A 318 4.65 29.96 -1.06
CA LEU A 318 5.04 28.54 -1.11
C LEU A 318 6.51 28.30 -0.74
N THR A 319 7.37 29.30 -0.96
CA THR A 319 8.80 29.21 -0.62
C THR A 319 9.04 29.07 0.89
N TRP A 320 8.10 29.55 1.70
CA TRP A 320 8.22 29.60 3.14
C TRP A 320 7.53 28.43 3.84
N VAL A 321 6.53 27.82 3.21
CA VAL A 321 5.63 26.85 3.83
C VAL A 321 6.10 25.43 3.54
N SER A 322 6.11 24.59 4.58
CA SER A 322 6.52 23.20 4.51
C SER A 322 5.52 22.27 5.22
N LEU A 323 5.59 20.98 4.87
CA LEU A 323 4.82 19.95 5.56
C LEU A 323 5.23 19.90 7.04
N GLY A 324 4.23 19.88 7.93
CA GLY A 324 4.44 19.85 9.37
C GLY A 324 4.55 21.24 10.03
N ASP A 325 4.50 22.32 9.27
CA ASP A 325 4.49 23.67 9.85
C ASP A 325 3.24 23.85 10.73
N PRO A 326 3.39 24.50 11.89
CA PRO A 326 2.28 24.74 12.80
C PRO A 326 1.35 25.82 12.22
N VAL A 327 0.05 25.57 12.37
CA VAL A 327 -0.99 26.51 11.94
C VAL A 327 -1.86 26.94 13.13
N ALA A 328 -2.19 28.22 13.14
CA ALA A 328 -3.22 28.77 14.01
C ALA A 328 -4.49 29.00 13.18
N LEU A 329 -5.61 28.46 13.68
CA LEU A 329 -6.87 28.42 12.97
C LEU A 329 -7.90 29.24 13.75
N THR A 330 -8.51 30.20 13.09
CA THR A 330 -9.55 31.06 13.68
C THR A 330 -10.84 30.95 12.89
N PHE A 331 -11.89 30.56 13.57
CA PHE A 331 -13.22 30.43 12.99
C PHE A 331 -14.07 31.64 13.39
N PRO A 332 -14.66 32.37 12.44
CA PRO A 332 -15.59 33.47 12.77
C PRO A 332 -16.80 33.02 13.60
N ALA A 333 -17.18 31.74 13.51
CA ALA A 333 -18.25 31.15 14.31
C ALA A 333 -17.89 30.95 15.78
N TYR A 334 -16.59 31.00 16.15
CA TYR A 334 -16.08 30.76 17.51
C TYR A 334 -15.16 31.94 17.91
N GLU A 335 -15.74 33.13 18.05
CA GLU A 335 -14.97 34.34 18.37
C GLU A 335 -14.11 34.18 19.63
N GLY A 336 -12.84 34.58 19.55
CA GLY A 336 -11.88 34.55 20.64
C GLY A 336 -11.30 33.18 20.97
N GLN A 337 -11.54 32.16 20.13
CA GLN A 337 -10.92 30.86 20.27
C GLN A 337 -10.00 30.63 19.05
N THR A 338 -8.76 30.25 19.36
CA THR A 338 -7.78 29.82 18.35
C THR A 338 -7.53 28.34 18.50
N PHE A 339 -7.66 27.63 17.41
CA PHE A 339 -7.35 26.21 17.31
C PHE A 339 -5.96 26.04 16.72
N THR A 340 -5.32 24.93 16.98
CA THR A 340 -3.98 24.63 16.47
C THR A 340 -4.01 23.39 15.60
N GLY A 341 -3.07 23.33 14.68
CA GLY A 341 -2.90 22.19 13.80
C GLY A 341 -1.53 22.19 13.17
N MET A 342 -1.34 21.32 12.20
CA MET A 342 -0.12 21.23 11.39
C MET A 342 -0.48 20.97 9.95
N ILE A 343 0.33 21.46 9.00
CA ILE A 343 0.16 21.20 7.58
C ILE A 343 0.35 19.71 7.32
N THR A 344 -0.68 19.06 6.75
CA THR A 344 -0.68 17.62 6.41
C THR A 344 -0.40 17.37 4.93
N HIS A 345 -0.81 18.30 4.06
CA HIS A 345 -0.64 18.15 2.63
C HIS A 345 -0.53 19.51 1.93
N ILE A 346 0.30 19.58 0.88
CA ILE A 346 0.42 20.72 -0.03
C ILE A 346 0.22 20.20 -1.44
N SER A 347 -0.75 20.76 -2.16
CA SER A 347 -1.05 20.35 -3.54
C SER A 347 0.12 20.68 -4.47
N PRO A 348 0.56 19.72 -5.31
CA PRO A 348 1.55 20.00 -6.33
C PRO A 348 0.96 20.73 -7.57
N VAL A 349 -0.33 21.06 -7.53
CA VAL A 349 -1.05 21.69 -8.63
C VAL A 349 -1.66 23.00 -8.14
N LEU A 350 -1.44 24.10 -8.89
CA LEU A 350 -2.11 25.35 -8.63
C LEU A 350 -3.58 25.27 -9.02
N VAL A 351 -4.43 25.84 -8.19
CA VAL A 351 -5.86 26.00 -8.43
C VAL A 351 -6.19 27.47 -8.65
N GLU A 352 -7.20 27.75 -9.46
CA GLU A 352 -7.63 29.11 -9.71
C GLU A 352 -8.80 29.46 -8.78
N VAL A 353 -8.56 30.34 -7.83
CA VAL A 353 -9.57 30.88 -6.94
C VAL A 353 -9.79 32.35 -7.31
N ASP A 354 -11.01 32.71 -7.70
CA ASP A 354 -11.36 34.08 -8.15
C ASP A 354 -10.44 34.64 -9.24
N ARG A 355 -9.93 33.78 -10.13
CA ARG A 355 -8.96 34.09 -11.22
C ARG A 355 -7.54 34.41 -10.73
N VAL A 356 -7.22 34.04 -9.51
CA VAL A 356 -5.87 34.11 -8.95
C VAL A 356 -5.33 32.69 -8.81
N PRO A 357 -4.14 32.39 -9.32
CA PRO A 357 -3.50 31.10 -9.07
C PRO A 357 -3.10 31.02 -7.61
N MET A 358 -3.57 29.98 -6.92
CA MET A 358 -3.30 29.74 -5.51
C MET A 358 -2.86 28.31 -5.29
N VAL A 359 -2.13 28.10 -4.20
CA VAL A 359 -1.73 26.77 -3.73
C VAL A 359 -2.76 26.28 -2.73
N GLU A 360 -3.29 25.10 -2.99
CA GLU A 360 -4.22 24.43 -2.09
C GLU A 360 -3.43 23.64 -1.02
N VAL A 361 -3.76 23.86 0.24
CA VAL A 361 -3.06 23.29 1.39
C VAL A 361 -4.08 22.72 2.37
N TRP A 362 -3.72 21.60 3.01
CA TRP A 362 -4.52 20.98 4.07
C TRP A 362 -3.75 21.00 5.38
N ALA A 363 -4.47 21.21 6.45
CA ALA A 363 -3.93 21.13 7.80
C ALA A 363 -4.86 20.32 8.70
N SER A 364 -4.27 19.56 9.61
CA SER A 364 -4.99 18.95 10.71
C SER A 364 -5.54 20.01 11.67
N ILE A 365 -6.56 19.67 12.43
CA ILE A 365 -7.09 20.51 13.49
C ILE A 365 -7.15 19.74 14.80
N ILE A 366 -6.69 20.36 15.87
CA ILE A 366 -6.82 19.85 17.23
C ILE A 366 -7.92 20.67 17.89
N ALA A 367 -9.11 20.08 18.01
CA ALA A 367 -10.25 20.70 18.66
C ALA A 367 -10.48 20.08 20.06
N PRO A 368 -10.83 20.89 21.08
CA PRO A 368 -11.32 20.37 22.36
C PRO A 368 -12.60 19.54 22.13
N ALA A 369 -12.75 18.42 22.86
CA ALA A 369 -13.87 17.49 22.73
C ALA A 369 -15.26 18.12 22.99
N GLU A 370 -15.29 19.28 23.66
CA GLU A 370 -16.51 19.99 23.97
C GLU A 370 -17.05 20.85 22.82
N ILE A 371 -16.24 21.04 21.76
CA ILE A 371 -16.59 21.90 20.62
C ILE A 371 -16.93 21.04 19.42
N GLN A 372 -18.17 21.08 19.00
CA GLN A 372 -18.62 20.40 17.77
C GLN A 372 -18.36 21.29 16.55
N LEU A 373 -17.27 21.05 15.87
CA LEU A 373 -16.98 21.70 14.60
C LEU A 373 -17.84 21.07 13.48
N MET A 374 -18.32 21.91 12.56
CA MET A 374 -19.12 21.47 11.42
C MET A 374 -18.35 21.70 10.13
N SER A 375 -18.37 20.72 9.24
CA SER A 375 -17.84 20.89 7.88
C SER A 375 -18.52 22.06 7.16
N GLY A 376 -17.75 22.81 6.38
CA GLY A 376 -18.18 24.00 5.67
C GLY A 376 -17.99 25.31 6.45
N LEU A 377 -17.51 25.27 7.71
CA LEU A 377 -17.15 26.48 8.43
C LEU A 377 -15.97 27.17 7.76
N SER A 378 -16.09 28.48 7.52
CA SER A 378 -14.97 29.29 7.06
C SER A 378 -13.92 29.44 8.16
N VAL A 379 -12.65 29.45 7.78
CA VAL A 379 -11.53 29.54 8.70
C VAL A 379 -10.46 30.47 8.14
N ASP A 380 -9.92 31.31 8.98
CA ASP A 380 -8.71 32.09 8.74
C ASP A 380 -7.53 31.31 9.31
N VAL A 381 -6.52 31.11 8.48
CA VAL A 381 -5.33 30.28 8.80
C VAL A 381 -4.10 31.15 8.83
N GLU A 382 -3.33 31.04 9.90
CA GLU A 382 -2.01 31.63 10.03
C GLU A 382 -0.98 30.50 10.17
N VAL A 383 -0.11 30.37 9.15
CA VAL A 383 0.99 29.41 9.14
C VAL A 383 2.23 30.06 9.70
N THR A 384 2.81 29.51 10.75
CA THR A 384 4.12 29.92 11.23
C THR A 384 5.20 29.22 10.43
N ALA A 385 5.59 29.85 9.33
CA ALA A 385 6.53 29.27 8.36
C ALA A 385 8.00 29.31 8.84
N VAL A 386 8.35 30.34 9.59
CA VAL A 386 9.69 30.49 10.20
C VAL A 386 9.53 31.03 11.60
N ASP A 387 10.23 30.42 12.55
CA ASP A 387 10.31 30.87 13.94
C ASP A 387 11.77 30.81 14.41
N ILE A 388 12.44 31.95 14.40
CA ILE A 388 13.83 32.09 14.85
C ILE A 388 13.82 32.82 16.19
N GLN A 389 14.19 32.13 17.23
CA GLN A 389 14.24 32.67 18.59
C GLN A 389 15.63 33.23 18.92
N SER A 390 15.68 34.36 19.69
CA SER A 390 16.92 34.95 20.20
C SER A 390 17.93 35.34 19.14
N ALA A 391 17.48 35.73 17.94
CA ALA A 391 18.34 36.22 16.85
C ALA A 391 18.76 37.68 17.07
N ILE A 392 19.90 38.08 16.49
CA ILE A 392 20.30 39.50 16.42
C ILE A 392 19.54 40.13 15.27
N LEU A 393 18.67 41.08 15.59
CA LEU A 393 17.79 41.76 14.65
C LEU A 393 18.25 43.21 14.45
N VAL A 394 18.32 43.65 13.21
CA VAL A 394 18.49 45.05 12.82
C VAL A 394 17.42 45.43 11.80
N PRO A 395 17.00 46.72 11.73
CA PRO A 395 16.09 47.15 10.68
C PRO A 395 16.69 46.84 9.29
N ILE A 396 15.87 46.34 8.37
CA ILE A 396 16.32 45.93 7.04
C ILE A 396 17.06 47.02 6.28
N GLN A 397 16.68 48.30 6.52
CA GLN A 397 17.32 49.49 5.91
C GLN A 397 18.72 49.77 6.46
N ALA A 398 19.17 49.12 7.54
CA ALA A 398 20.51 49.28 8.09
C ALA A 398 21.55 48.42 7.37
N VAL A 399 21.10 47.41 6.61
CA VAL A 399 21.97 46.55 5.82
C VAL A 399 21.97 47.01 4.38
N PHE A 400 23.15 47.02 3.76
CA PHE A 400 23.29 47.31 2.34
C PHE A 400 24.29 46.33 1.71
N GLU A 401 24.12 46.10 0.43
CA GLU A 401 25.02 45.25 -0.36
C GLU A 401 26.12 46.10 -0.95
N ALA A 402 27.34 45.94 -0.45
CA ALA A 402 28.51 46.70 -0.94
C ALA A 402 29.06 46.14 -2.26
N GLN A 403 28.94 44.82 -2.44
CA GLN A 403 29.24 44.08 -3.68
C GLN A 403 28.31 42.89 -3.74
N PRO A 404 28.04 42.28 -4.92
CA PRO A 404 27.21 41.13 -5.02
C PRO A 404 27.56 40.01 -4.02
N GLY A 405 26.67 39.71 -3.09
CA GLY A 405 26.85 38.71 -2.03
C GLY A 405 27.65 39.20 -0.79
N LEU A 406 28.02 40.49 -0.71
CA LEU A 406 28.70 41.04 0.45
C LEU A 406 27.85 42.10 1.15
N SER A 407 27.16 41.67 2.21
CA SER A 407 26.33 42.54 3.04
C SER A 407 27.18 43.27 4.09
N GLN A 408 26.90 44.57 4.26
CA GLN A 408 27.59 45.41 5.24
C GLN A 408 26.60 46.27 6.04
N VAL A 409 27.02 46.64 7.23
CA VAL A 409 26.35 47.62 8.09
C VAL A 409 27.35 48.73 8.46
N VAL A 410 26.84 49.91 8.79
CA VAL A 410 27.65 50.99 9.37
C VAL A 410 27.41 50.98 10.88
N VAL A 411 28.44 50.63 11.65
CA VAL A 411 28.42 50.57 13.13
C VAL A 411 29.12 51.78 13.69
N LEU A 412 28.72 52.28 14.83
CA LEU A 412 29.50 53.28 15.59
C LEU A 412 30.52 52.56 16.48
N ASP A 413 31.82 52.97 16.35
CA ASP A 413 32.86 52.52 17.26
C ASP A 413 32.69 53.13 18.68
N GLU A 414 33.56 52.72 19.61
CA GLU A 414 33.54 53.26 21.00
C GLU A 414 33.71 54.78 21.09
N ASN A 415 34.29 55.40 20.03
CA ASN A 415 34.52 56.86 19.94
C ASN A 415 33.38 57.57 19.18
N GLY A 416 32.35 56.83 18.73
CA GLY A 416 31.22 57.37 17.99
C GLY A 416 31.53 57.61 16.51
N GLN A 417 32.62 57.03 15.96
CA GLN A 417 32.94 57.10 14.54
C GLN A 417 32.28 55.99 13.75
N PRO A 418 31.80 56.24 12.53
CA PRO A 418 31.20 55.23 11.67
C PRO A 418 32.25 54.26 11.10
N GLU A 419 32.03 52.97 11.27
CA GLU A 419 32.85 51.87 10.74
C GLU A 419 32.01 50.98 9.84
N PHE A 420 32.47 50.67 8.63
CA PHE A 420 31.85 49.69 7.75
C PHE A 420 32.25 48.29 8.20
N ARG A 421 31.26 47.47 8.50
CA ARG A 421 31.49 46.09 8.94
C ARG A 421 30.72 45.11 8.08
N THR A 422 31.46 44.10 7.60
CA THR A 422 30.84 43.00 6.87
C THR A 422 30.07 42.11 7.83
N VAL A 423 28.84 41.78 7.46
CA VAL A 423 27.94 40.91 8.22
C VAL A 423 27.43 39.79 7.34
N GLN A 424 27.15 38.68 7.96
CA GLN A 424 26.39 37.59 7.34
C GLN A 424 24.91 37.76 7.72
N VAL A 425 24.06 37.88 6.71
CA VAL A 425 22.62 38.09 6.89
C VAL A 425 21.89 36.79 6.70
N GLY A 426 20.90 36.57 7.52
CA GLY A 426 19.95 35.49 7.41
C GLY A 426 18.62 35.96 6.81
N ILE A 427 17.53 35.38 7.30
CA ILE A 427 16.16 35.69 6.88
C ILE A 427 15.72 37.07 7.35
N SER A 428 14.86 37.71 6.58
CA SER A 428 14.27 39.01 6.94
C SER A 428 12.76 39.00 6.84
N ASP A 429 12.10 39.75 7.71
CA ASP A 429 10.70 40.15 7.57
C ASP A 429 10.61 41.52 6.87
N TYR A 430 9.44 42.14 6.86
CA TYR A 430 9.22 43.46 6.26
C TYR A 430 9.93 44.60 7.00
N ALA A 431 10.39 44.40 8.25
CA ALA A 431 10.94 45.43 9.12
C ALA A 431 12.38 45.14 9.52
N ASN A 432 12.72 43.90 9.80
CA ASN A 432 13.99 43.49 10.39
C ASN A 432 14.65 42.38 9.57
N ILE A 433 15.98 42.31 9.70
CA ILE A 433 16.77 41.23 9.14
C ILE A 433 17.62 40.60 10.24
N VAL A 434 17.74 39.29 10.21
CA VAL A 434 18.58 38.51 11.11
C VAL A 434 20.03 38.68 10.72
N ILE A 435 20.89 38.96 11.67
CA ILE A 435 22.34 38.93 11.50
C ILE A 435 22.88 37.64 12.13
N GLU A 436 23.40 36.76 11.28
CA GLU A 436 23.94 35.47 11.71
C GLU A 436 25.36 35.63 12.31
N SER A 437 26.15 36.57 11.76
CA SER A 437 27.49 36.86 12.27
C SER A 437 27.97 38.26 11.88
N GLY A 438 28.93 38.79 12.62
CA GLY A 438 29.58 40.09 12.34
C GLY A 438 29.04 41.26 13.16
N LEU A 439 27.95 41.08 13.94
CA LEU A 439 27.39 42.13 14.80
C LEU A 439 26.98 41.53 16.16
N ALA A 440 27.15 42.32 17.22
CA ALA A 440 26.74 41.93 18.55
C ALA A 440 25.46 42.68 18.99
N ALA A 441 24.70 42.05 19.87
CA ALA A 441 23.53 42.70 20.46
C ALA A 441 23.95 43.95 21.24
N GLY A 442 23.21 45.05 21.06
CA GLY A 442 23.51 46.33 21.70
C GLY A 442 24.32 47.31 20.84
N GLU A 443 24.99 46.87 19.79
CA GLU A 443 25.71 47.75 18.86
C GLU A 443 24.73 48.65 18.10
N LYS A 444 25.16 49.87 17.81
CA LYS A 444 24.36 50.86 17.09
C LYS A 444 24.69 50.80 15.60
N VAL A 445 23.70 50.56 14.79
CA VAL A 445 23.82 50.51 13.32
C VAL A 445 23.06 51.70 12.70
N SER A 446 23.63 52.29 11.66
CA SER A 446 22.97 53.38 10.92
C SER A 446 21.81 52.81 10.08
N THR A 447 20.64 53.45 10.17
CA THR A 447 19.51 53.16 9.29
C THR A 447 19.56 53.88 7.94
N GLN A 448 20.61 54.72 7.75
CA GLN A 448 20.92 55.41 6.50
C GLN A 448 22.41 55.21 6.12
N PRO A 449 22.86 53.98 5.84
CA PRO A 449 24.26 53.68 5.53
C PRO A 449 24.78 54.44 4.31
N GLN A 450 23.88 54.75 3.36
CA GLN A 450 24.24 55.53 2.16
C GLN A 450 24.75 56.96 2.46
N ALA A 451 24.35 57.53 3.59
CA ALA A 451 24.85 58.85 4.02
C ALA A 451 26.38 58.86 4.30
N TYR A 452 26.96 57.69 4.54
CA TYR A 452 28.38 57.49 4.82
C TYR A 452 29.19 57.00 3.60
N GLN A 453 28.52 56.61 2.51
CA GLN A 453 29.18 56.17 1.26
C GLN A 453 29.62 57.31 0.33
N SER A 454 29.12 58.53 0.54
CA SER A 454 29.33 59.68 -0.38
C SER A 454 30.54 60.53 -0.06
N ASN A 455 31.51 60.12 0.76
CA ASN A 455 32.71 60.91 1.16
C ASN A 455 34.04 60.31 0.70
N ASP A 456 34.09 59.51 -0.38
CA ASP A 456 35.33 59.16 -1.09
C ASP A 456 35.32 59.68 -2.53
#